data_f78fef8d532cae6cce3b585043c3ec52
#
_entry.id   f78fef8d532cae6cce3b585043c3ec52
#
_cell.length_a   1.000
_cell.length_b   1.000
_cell.length_c   1.000
_cell.angle_alpha   90.00
_cell.angle_beta   90.00
_cell.angle_gamma   90.00
#
_symmetry.space_group_name_H-M   'P 1'
#
loop_
_entity.id
_entity.type
_entity.pdbx_description
1 polymer ?
#
loop_
_entity_poly.entity_id
_entity_poly.type
_entity_poly.pdbx_seq_one_letter_code
_entity_poly.pdbx_strand_id
1 'polypeptide(L)'
;LLADTTGYGDGGINDATKELDKRGVKPVYVGRFPLGVATLADMMKDARAAGAEALLVYTVGPEHAVAVASRAELGWKVPYFAPWPLSFRSVLDKAGAEALEGTMMAQTIIHDTANERRASFLARYYKHSPEKRIGSLMAAAQAYDGVHLMLRALFQTRGNTAGLKLKQALENLERPYQGVVTTYAAPFSGSDHDAFSANMIWLGVWRKGEIGFYYPED
;
A
#
# COMPACT_ATOMS: atom_id res chain seq x y z
N LEU A 1 -10.82 14.53 -0.14
CA LEU A 1 -9.57 13.97 -0.66
C LEU A 1 -8.42 14.91 -0.37
N LEU A 2 -7.32 14.38 0.14
CA LEU A 2 -6.04 15.12 0.29
C LEU A 2 -4.96 14.36 -0.47
N ALA A 3 -4.12 15.06 -1.23
CA ALA A 3 -3.02 14.40 -1.94
C ALA A 3 -1.80 15.29 -2.08
N ASP A 4 -0.63 14.66 -2.16
CA ASP A 4 0.58 15.40 -2.48
C ASP A 4 0.60 15.90 -3.94
N THR A 5 1.49 16.85 -4.25
CA THR A 5 1.62 17.46 -5.58
C THR A 5 2.54 16.69 -6.53
N THR A 6 2.83 15.41 -6.23
CA THR A 6 3.59 14.54 -7.14
C THR A 6 2.66 13.82 -8.12
N GLY A 7 3.24 13.17 -9.14
CA GLY A 7 2.47 12.31 -10.05
C GLY A 7 1.75 11.17 -9.34
N TYR A 8 2.22 10.72 -8.16
CA TYR A 8 1.54 9.74 -7.34
C TYR A 8 0.23 10.30 -6.76
N GLY A 9 0.29 11.51 -6.19
CA GLY A 9 -0.90 12.20 -5.70
C GLY A 9 -1.88 12.57 -6.82
N ASP A 10 -1.39 12.95 -8.01
CA ASP A 10 -2.23 13.22 -9.18
C ASP A 10 -3.02 11.97 -9.62
N GLY A 11 -2.30 10.84 -9.77
CA GLY A 11 -2.92 9.56 -10.08
C GLY A 11 -3.97 9.17 -9.04
N GLY A 12 -3.62 9.29 -7.75
CA GLY A 12 -4.52 8.96 -6.64
C GLY A 12 -5.81 9.76 -6.64
N ILE A 13 -5.75 11.09 -6.87
CA ILE A 13 -6.96 11.91 -6.98
C ILE A 13 -7.81 11.50 -8.18
N ASN A 14 -7.17 11.30 -9.34
CA ASN A 14 -7.89 10.93 -10.56
C ASN A 14 -8.61 9.59 -10.39
N ASP A 15 -7.93 8.58 -9.89
CA ASP A 15 -8.50 7.25 -9.71
C ASP A 15 -9.58 7.24 -8.61
N ALA A 16 -9.32 7.89 -7.47
CA ALA A 16 -10.30 8.00 -6.39
C ALA A 16 -11.57 8.73 -6.85
N THR A 17 -11.42 9.86 -7.55
CA THR A 17 -12.56 10.62 -8.06
C THR A 17 -13.37 9.78 -9.05
N LYS A 18 -12.71 9.12 -9.99
CA LYS A 18 -13.35 8.23 -10.96
C LYS A 18 -14.14 7.09 -10.29
N GLU A 19 -13.59 6.49 -9.25
CA GLU A 19 -14.28 5.41 -8.53
C GLU A 19 -15.44 5.91 -7.65
N LEU A 20 -15.31 7.09 -7.06
CA LEU A 20 -16.37 7.73 -6.32
C LEU A 20 -17.52 8.17 -7.24
N ASP A 21 -17.21 8.73 -8.40
CA ASP A 21 -18.22 9.15 -9.40
C ASP A 21 -19.08 7.96 -9.87
N LYS A 22 -18.50 6.78 -10.07
CA LYS A 22 -19.24 5.55 -10.39
C LYS A 22 -20.29 5.19 -9.31
N ARG A 23 -20.11 5.66 -8.10
CA ARG A 23 -21.00 5.43 -6.95
C ARG A 23 -21.89 6.63 -6.63
N GLY A 24 -21.85 7.67 -7.46
CA GLY A 24 -22.62 8.91 -7.24
C GLY A 24 -22.09 9.73 -6.06
N VAL A 25 -20.88 9.50 -5.60
CA VAL A 25 -20.25 10.23 -4.48
C VAL A 25 -19.28 11.27 -5.02
N LYS A 26 -19.36 12.49 -4.51
CA LYS A 26 -18.40 13.56 -4.85
C LYS A 26 -17.63 13.98 -3.61
N PRO A 27 -16.32 14.19 -3.71
CA PRO A 27 -15.55 14.76 -2.62
C PRO A 27 -16.05 16.17 -2.28
N VAL A 28 -16.34 16.43 -1.02
CA VAL A 28 -16.74 17.79 -0.54
C VAL A 28 -15.54 18.72 -0.45
N TYR A 29 -14.34 18.19 -0.41
CA TYR A 29 -13.09 18.93 -0.38
C TYR A 29 -11.97 18.17 -1.08
N VAL A 30 -11.16 18.87 -1.86
CA VAL A 30 -9.95 18.33 -2.48
C VAL A 30 -8.78 19.27 -2.18
N GLY A 31 -7.84 18.81 -1.37
CA GLY A 31 -6.64 19.57 -0.99
C GLY A 31 -5.37 18.99 -1.60
N ARG A 32 -4.44 19.88 -1.97
CA ARG A 32 -3.12 19.51 -2.51
C ARG A 32 -2.02 20.12 -1.65
N PHE A 33 -0.99 19.33 -1.34
CA PHE A 33 0.13 19.78 -0.51
C PHE A 33 1.48 19.32 -1.07
N PRO A 34 2.54 20.11 -0.91
CA PRO A 34 3.87 19.72 -1.34
C PRO A 34 4.46 18.64 -0.41
N LEU A 35 5.46 17.89 -0.91
CA LEU A 35 6.28 17.05 -0.04
C LEU A 35 7.08 17.92 0.93
N GLY A 36 7.36 17.38 2.12
CA GLY A 36 8.07 18.09 3.18
C GLY A 36 7.22 19.10 3.97
N VAL A 37 5.89 19.07 3.79
CA VAL A 37 4.99 19.91 4.59
C VAL A 37 5.12 19.58 6.09
N ALA A 38 5.13 20.62 6.92
CA ALA A 38 5.29 20.43 8.37
C ALA A 38 3.97 20.04 9.08
N THR A 39 2.83 20.50 8.56
CA THR A 39 1.49 20.21 9.10
C THR A 39 0.44 20.29 8.00
N LEU A 40 -0.65 19.57 8.19
CA LEU A 40 -1.85 19.62 7.35
C LEU A 40 -3.07 20.10 8.15
N ALA A 41 -2.85 20.66 9.35
CA ALA A 41 -3.94 21.05 10.27
C ALA A 41 -4.93 22.02 9.63
N ASP A 42 -4.46 23.07 8.94
CA ASP A 42 -5.35 24.07 8.33
C ASP A 42 -6.15 23.47 7.17
N MET A 43 -5.51 22.68 6.31
CA MET A 43 -6.20 21.96 5.23
C MET A 43 -7.27 21.00 5.77
N MET A 44 -7.02 20.35 6.92
CA MET A 44 -7.99 19.49 7.57
C MET A 44 -9.13 20.27 8.25
N LYS A 45 -8.87 21.48 8.77
CA LYS A 45 -9.92 22.39 9.24
C LYS A 45 -10.85 22.79 8.09
N ASP A 46 -10.28 23.12 6.92
CA ASP A 46 -11.05 23.45 5.73
C ASP A 46 -11.91 22.27 5.27
N ALA A 47 -11.33 21.07 5.20
CA ALA A 47 -12.07 19.86 4.88
C ALA A 47 -13.22 19.59 5.87
N ARG A 48 -12.98 19.80 7.17
CA ARG A 48 -13.99 19.67 8.22
C ARG A 48 -15.09 20.73 8.08
N ALA A 49 -14.73 21.97 7.78
CA ALA A 49 -15.69 23.06 7.54
C ALA A 49 -16.53 22.80 6.29
N ALA A 50 -15.99 22.13 5.27
CA ALA A 50 -16.70 21.67 4.09
C ALA A 50 -17.64 20.47 4.32
N GLY A 51 -17.71 19.95 5.56
CA GLY A 51 -18.58 18.82 5.92
C GLY A 51 -17.98 17.44 5.62
N ALA A 52 -16.67 17.30 5.57
CA ALA A 52 -16.07 15.98 5.34
C ALA A 52 -16.33 15.03 6.53
N GLU A 53 -16.84 13.85 6.24
CA GLU A 53 -17.13 12.78 7.20
C GLU A 53 -16.11 11.65 7.16
N ALA A 54 -15.20 11.65 6.18
CA ALA A 54 -14.09 10.72 6.04
C ALA A 54 -12.92 11.41 5.33
N LEU A 55 -11.71 10.93 5.55
CA LEU A 55 -10.50 11.36 4.86
C LEU A 55 -9.97 10.23 3.98
N LEU A 56 -9.71 10.51 2.71
CA LEU A 56 -8.81 9.71 1.88
C LEU A 56 -7.57 10.55 1.59
N VAL A 57 -6.42 10.11 2.11
CA VAL A 57 -5.14 10.81 1.97
C VAL A 57 -4.22 10.01 1.06
N TYR A 58 -3.89 10.57 -0.10
CA TYR A 58 -3.09 9.90 -1.12
C TYR A 58 -1.71 10.55 -1.22
N THR A 59 -0.72 9.97 -0.55
CA THR A 59 0.63 10.51 -0.50
C THR A 59 1.67 9.41 -0.26
N VAL A 60 2.95 9.78 -0.34
CA VAL A 60 4.08 8.89 -0.04
C VAL A 60 4.39 8.86 1.47
N GLY A 61 5.26 7.94 1.90
CA GLY A 61 5.49 7.55 3.29
C GLY A 61 5.55 8.65 4.37
N PRO A 62 6.53 9.56 4.37
CA PRO A 62 6.73 10.50 5.48
C PRO A 62 5.55 11.44 5.72
N GLU A 63 4.86 11.85 4.67
CA GLU A 63 3.72 12.76 4.70
C GLU A 63 2.49 12.12 5.35
N HIS A 64 2.37 10.79 5.31
CA HIS A 64 1.32 10.10 6.07
C HIS A 64 1.47 10.32 7.57
N ALA A 65 2.71 10.35 8.09
CA ALA A 65 2.94 10.65 9.50
C ALA A 65 2.49 12.06 9.87
N VAL A 66 2.74 13.04 8.98
CA VAL A 66 2.26 14.43 9.16
C VAL A 66 0.73 14.49 9.12
N ALA A 67 0.12 13.81 8.15
CA ALA A 67 -1.34 13.81 8.01
C ALA A 67 -2.05 13.22 9.23
N VAL A 68 -1.63 12.04 9.72
CA VAL A 68 -2.28 11.43 10.88
C VAL A 68 -2.03 12.22 12.16
N ALA A 69 -0.82 12.82 12.35
CA ALA A 69 -0.53 13.70 13.46
C ALA A 69 -1.42 14.94 13.44
N SER A 70 -1.57 15.61 12.28
CA SER A 70 -2.44 16.78 12.15
C SER A 70 -3.90 16.46 12.44
N ARG A 71 -4.39 15.27 12.03
CA ARG A 71 -5.74 14.79 12.41
C ARG A 71 -5.87 14.61 13.92
N ALA A 72 -4.86 14.01 14.54
CA ALA A 72 -4.86 13.74 15.98
C ALA A 72 -4.82 15.03 16.80
N GLU A 73 -3.98 16.02 16.41
CA GLU A 73 -3.91 17.35 17.04
C GLU A 73 -5.26 18.08 17.01
N LEU A 74 -6.04 17.91 15.96
CA LEU A 74 -7.38 18.49 15.85
C LEU A 74 -8.46 17.71 16.60
N GLY A 75 -8.11 16.58 17.23
CA GLY A 75 -9.08 15.68 17.86
C GLY A 75 -10.16 15.20 16.87
N TRP A 76 -9.85 15.18 15.57
CA TRP A 76 -10.86 14.88 14.54
C TRP A 76 -10.96 13.38 14.28
N LYS A 77 -11.96 12.75 14.88
CA LYS A 77 -12.20 11.30 14.84
C LYS A 77 -13.08 10.90 13.68
N VAL A 78 -12.58 11.04 12.44
CA VAL A 78 -13.25 10.53 11.23
C VAL A 78 -12.50 9.33 10.68
N PRO A 79 -13.16 8.43 9.92
CA PRO A 79 -12.49 7.38 9.18
C PRO A 79 -11.36 7.96 8.31
N TYR A 80 -10.20 7.33 8.36
CA TYR A 80 -9.02 7.73 7.59
C TYR A 80 -8.58 6.57 6.73
N PHE A 81 -8.60 6.79 5.44
CA PHE A 81 -8.19 5.83 4.43
C PHE A 81 -6.93 6.32 3.71
N ALA A 82 -6.08 5.40 3.34
CA ALA A 82 -4.86 5.69 2.59
C ALA A 82 -4.44 4.52 1.69
N PRO A 83 -3.58 4.76 0.71
CA PRO A 83 -2.88 3.69 0.01
C PRO A 83 -1.84 3.04 0.92
N TRP A 84 -1.19 2.01 0.41
CA TRP A 84 -0.24 1.17 1.12
C TRP A 84 0.93 1.87 1.85
N PRO A 85 1.43 3.08 1.46
CA PRO A 85 2.54 3.73 2.18
C PRO A 85 2.21 4.09 3.64
N LEU A 86 0.93 4.18 4.02
CA LEU A 86 0.53 4.34 5.43
C LEU A 86 1.02 3.18 6.31
N SER A 87 1.29 2.01 5.73
CA SER A 87 1.79 0.83 6.44
C SER A 87 3.28 0.86 6.77
N PHE A 88 4.02 1.87 6.34
CA PHE A 88 5.45 1.94 6.60
C PHE A 88 5.76 2.06 8.08
N ARG A 89 6.75 1.30 8.52
CA ARG A 89 7.23 1.36 9.91
C ARG A 89 7.70 2.77 10.29
N SER A 90 8.31 3.49 9.36
CA SER A 90 8.73 4.88 9.55
C SER A 90 7.56 5.83 9.84
N VAL A 91 6.36 5.53 9.35
CA VAL A 91 5.14 6.28 9.66
C VAL A 91 4.76 6.07 11.12
N LEU A 92 4.75 4.81 11.58
CA LEU A 92 4.51 4.49 12.99
C LEU A 92 5.56 5.11 13.91
N ASP A 93 6.85 5.00 13.56
CA ASP A 93 7.95 5.53 14.36
C ASP A 93 7.85 7.07 14.52
N LYS A 94 7.32 7.78 13.51
CA LYS A 94 7.20 9.24 13.51
C LYS A 94 5.88 9.73 14.10
N ALA A 95 4.76 9.11 13.78
CA ALA A 95 3.42 9.55 14.20
C ALA A 95 3.00 8.98 15.58
N GLY A 96 3.52 7.80 15.93
CA GLY A 96 3.11 7.05 17.11
C GLY A 96 1.84 6.21 16.88
N ALA A 97 1.67 5.19 17.70
CA ALA A 97 0.57 4.23 17.58
C ALA A 97 -0.80 4.89 17.83
N GLU A 98 -0.88 5.85 18.73
CA GLU A 98 -2.12 6.54 19.09
C GLU A 98 -2.69 7.35 17.93
N ALA A 99 -1.85 8.09 17.20
CA ALA A 99 -2.28 8.88 16.05
C ALA A 99 -2.73 8.00 14.85
N LEU A 100 -2.16 6.80 14.76
CA LEU A 100 -2.48 5.82 13.71
C LEU A 100 -3.71 4.96 14.04
N GLU A 101 -4.13 4.91 15.31
CA GLU A 101 -5.22 4.01 15.73
C GLU A 101 -6.47 4.18 14.84
N GLY A 102 -6.97 3.05 14.32
CA GLY A 102 -8.16 2.99 13.46
C GLY A 102 -7.95 3.50 12.03
N THR A 103 -6.75 3.92 11.63
CA THR A 103 -6.50 4.30 10.23
C THR A 103 -6.38 3.07 9.34
N MET A 104 -6.90 3.16 8.13
CA MET A 104 -7.07 2.04 7.21
C MET A 104 -6.26 2.23 5.92
N MET A 105 -5.76 1.12 5.37
CA MET A 105 -4.99 1.16 4.13
C MET A 105 -5.16 -0.12 3.31
N ALA A 106 -4.99 0.02 1.99
CA ALA A 106 -4.90 -1.12 1.08
C ALA A 106 -3.62 -1.93 1.35
N GLN A 107 -3.73 -3.26 1.45
CA GLN A 107 -2.60 -4.18 1.64
C GLN A 107 -2.77 -5.41 0.76
N THR A 108 -1.68 -5.91 0.18
CA THR A 108 -1.66 -7.21 -0.52
C THR A 108 -1.22 -8.35 0.39
N ILE A 109 -0.65 -8.03 1.54
CA ILE A 109 -0.26 -8.98 2.57
C ILE A 109 -0.34 -8.32 3.95
N ILE A 110 -0.91 -9.01 4.91
CA ILE A 110 -0.92 -8.66 6.33
C ILE A 110 -0.17 -9.76 7.08
N HIS A 111 0.49 -9.41 8.19
CA HIS A 111 1.28 -10.36 8.96
C HIS A 111 0.42 -11.55 9.39
N ASP A 112 0.77 -12.72 8.87
CA ASP A 112 0.11 -13.99 9.17
C ASP A 112 1.15 -15.10 9.09
N THR A 113 1.35 -15.81 10.19
CA THR A 113 2.32 -16.92 10.32
C THR A 113 1.69 -18.29 10.06
N ALA A 114 0.37 -18.38 9.81
CA ALA A 114 -0.32 -19.62 9.53
C ALA A 114 0.07 -20.26 8.19
N ASN A 115 0.68 -19.48 7.29
CA ASN A 115 1.17 -19.95 6.01
C ASN A 115 2.68 -20.20 6.08
N GLU A 116 3.11 -21.45 5.84
CA GLU A 116 4.54 -21.85 5.89
C GLU A 116 5.45 -21.00 5.00
N ARG A 117 4.96 -20.61 3.81
CA ARG A 117 5.73 -19.77 2.87
C ARG A 117 6.02 -18.40 3.48
N ARG A 118 5.00 -17.79 4.08
CA ARG A 118 5.10 -16.51 4.79
C ARG A 118 6.00 -16.61 6.00
N ALA A 119 5.83 -17.64 6.81
CA ALA A 119 6.67 -17.90 7.98
C ALA A 119 8.15 -18.08 7.58
N SER A 120 8.43 -18.87 6.53
CA SER A 120 9.78 -19.06 6.00
C SER A 120 10.40 -17.77 5.46
N PHE A 121 9.63 -16.96 4.73
CA PHE A 121 10.07 -15.65 4.25
C PHE A 121 10.43 -14.73 5.42
N LEU A 122 9.56 -14.62 6.42
CA LEU A 122 9.78 -13.78 7.60
C LEU A 122 11.02 -14.22 8.38
N ALA A 123 11.18 -15.52 8.62
CA ALA A 123 12.34 -16.06 9.32
C ALA A 123 13.65 -15.73 8.59
N ARG A 124 13.67 -15.86 7.26
CA ARG A 124 14.84 -15.50 6.44
C ARG A 124 15.10 -14.01 6.45
N TYR A 125 14.05 -13.20 6.31
CA TYR A 125 14.17 -11.75 6.35
C TYR A 125 14.79 -11.29 7.67
N TYR A 126 14.25 -11.74 8.81
CA TYR A 126 14.77 -11.39 10.13
C TYR A 126 16.18 -11.90 10.38
N LYS A 127 16.54 -13.04 9.80
CA LYS A 127 17.91 -13.56 9.89
C LYS A 127 18.93 -12.64 9.21
N HIS A 128 18.56 -12.04 8.08
CA HIS A 128 19.46 -11.23 7.25
C HIS A 128 19.29 -9.71 7.47
N SER A 129 18.20 -9.26 8.08
CA SER A 129 18.01 -7.86 8.42
C SER A 129 18.84 -7.46 9.65
N PRO A 130 19.75 -6.47 9.55
CA PRO A 130 20.51 -5.97 10.67
C PRO A 130 19.65 -5.47 11.83
N GLU A 131 18.56 -4.82 11.50
CA GLU A 131 17.63 -4.21 12.45
C GLU A 131 16.62 -5.20 13.05
N LYS A 132 16.59 -6.46 12.55
CA LYS A 132 15.61 -7.47 12.96
C LYS A 132 14.15 -7.00 12.85
N ARG A 133 13.86 -6.09 11.91
CA ARG A 133 12.51 -5.60 11.65
C ARG A 133 12.29 -5.34 10.16
N ILE A 134 11.03 -5.34 9.74
CA ILE A 134 10.62 -5.07 8.36
C ILE A 134 10.08 -3.64 8.30
N GLY A 135 10.65 -2.82 7.41
CA GLY A 135 10.20 -1.44 7.18
C GLY A 135 8.85 -1.35 6.47
N SER A 136 8.61 -2.27 5.53
CA SER A 136 7.31 -2.49 4.88
C SER A 136 7.18 -3.95 4.50
N LEU A 137 6.26 -4.66 5.15
CA LEU A 137 6.01 -6.08 4.86
C LEU A 137 5.54 -6.27 3.41
N MET A 138 4.62 -5.42 2.96
CA MET A 138 4.07 -5.50 1.62
C MET A 138 5.16 -5.32 0.56
N ALA A 139 5.97 -4.25 0.66
CA ALA A 139 7.04 -3.99 -0.30
C ALA A 139 8.09 -5.11 -0.30
N ALA A 140 8.48 -5.61 0.88
CA ALA A 140 9.46 -6.69 1.00
C ALA A 140 8.95 -8.00 0.37
N ALA A 141 7.68 -8.37 0.61
CA ALA A 141 7.08 -9.57 0.06
C ALA A 141 6.88 -9.47 -1.47
N GLN A 142 6.41 -8.34 -1.96
CA GLN A 142 6.25 -8.10 -3.40
C GLN A 142 7.61 -8.12 -4.14
N ALA A 143 8.63 -7.47 -3.57
CA ALA A 143 9.97 -7.49 -4.14
C ALA A 143 10.56 -8.90 -4.17
N TYR A 144 10.36 -9.68 -3.11
CA TYR A 144 10.77 -11.08 -3.06
C TYR A 144 10.10 -11.90 -4.15
N ASP A 145 8.79 -11.80 -4.28
CA ASP A 145 8.04 -12.53 -5.32
C ASP A 145 8.43 -12.05 -6.73
N GLY A 146 8.62 -10.75 -6.94
CA GLY A 146 9.06 -10.17 -8.21
C GLY A 146 10.42 -10.70 -8.66
N VAL A 147 11.38 -10.82 -7.75
CA VAL A 147 12.69 -11.43 -8.05
C VAL A 147 12.52 -12.89 -8.45
N HIS A 148 11.67 -13.66 -7.79
CA HIS A 148 11.43 -15.06 -8.14
C HIS A 148 10.72 -15.22 -9.49
N LEU A 149 9.78 -14.34 -9.84
CA LEU A 149 9.16 -14.30 -11.17
C LEU A 149 10.19 -13.99 -12.24
N MET A 150 11.07 -13.01 -12.01
CA MET A 150 12.16 -12.68 -12.92
C MET A 150 13.13 -13.84 -13.10
N LEU A 151 13.51 -14.54 -12.03
CA LEU A 151 14.36 -15.73 -12.11
C LEU A 151 13.71 -16.85 -12.94
N ARG A 152 12.40 -17.06 -12.81
CA ARG A 152 11.68 -18.04 -13.64
C ARG A 152 11.73 -17.69 -15.13
N ALA A 153 11.49 -16.42 -15.47
CA ALA A 153 11.63 -15.94 -16.83
C ALA A 153 13.06 -16.12 -17.36
N LEU A 154 14.06 -15.84 -16.53
CA LEU A 154 15.48 -16.03 -16.89
C LEU A 154 15.81 -17.51 -17.13
N PHE A 155 15.31 -18.43 -16.31
CA PHE A 155 15.49 -19.87 -16.53
C PHE A 155 14.76 -20.32 -17.82
N GLN A 156 13.54 -19.85 -18.08
CA GLN A 156 12.77 -20.15 -19.27
C GLN A 156 13.48 -19.67 -20.54
N THR A 157 14.16 -18.52 -20.49
CA THR A 157 14.98 -18.00 -21.60
C THR A 157 16.38 -18.61 -21.68
N ARG A 158 16.72 -19.59 -20.82
CA ARG A 158 18.05 -20.21 -20.69
C ARG A 158 19.17 -19.19 -20.46
N GLY A 159 18.89 -18.19 -19.63
CA GLY A 159 19.84 -17.12 -19.30
C GLY A 159 19.93 -15.99 -20.32
N ASN A 160 19.06 -15.95 -21.34
CA ASN A 160 19.03 -14.81 -22.26
C ASN A 160 18.41 -13.59 -21.56
N THR A 161 19.20 -12.55 -21.37
CA THR A 161 18.83 -11.30 -20.67
C THR A 161 18.30 -10.20 -21.62
N ALA A 162 18.14 -10.48 -22.91
CA ALA A 162 17.58 -9.51 -23.85
C ALA A 162 16.15 -9.11 -23.40
N GLY A 163 15.90 -7.79 -23.22
CA GLY A 163 14.67 -7.27 -22.61
C GLY A 163 13.39 -7.81 -23.25
N LEU A 164 13.34 -7.89 -24.59
CA LEU A 164 12.18 -8.45 -25.31
C LEU A 164 11.97 -9.95 -24.98
N LYS A 165 13.04 -10.71 -24.81
CA LYS A 165 12.95 -12.14 -24.47
C LYS A 165 12.47 -12.34 -23.04
N LEU A 166 12.96 -11.54 -22.09
CA LEU A 166 12.49 -11.57 -20.71
C LEU A 166 11.03 -11.12 -20.59
N LYS A 167 10.64 -10.05 -21.31
CA LYS A 167 9.24 -9.62 -21.38
C LYS A 167 8.33 -10.75 -21.85
N GLN A 168 8.65 -11.35 -23.00
CA GLN A 168 7.88 -12.47 -23.54
C GLN A 168 7.79 -13.67 -22.57
N ALA A 169 8.89 -13.98 -21.88
CA ALA A 169 8.89 -15.06 -20.90
C ALA A 169 8.05 -14.74 -19.67
N LEU A 170 8.06 -13.49 -19.17
CA LEU A 170 7.21 -13.05 -18.06
C LEU A 170 5.72 -13.10 -18.43
N GLU A 171 5.36 -12.67 -19.64
CA GLU A 171 3.99 -12.71 -20.15
C GLU A 171 3.48 -14.14 -20.43
N ASN A 172 4.40 -15.11 -20.53
CA ASN A 172 4.10 -16.50 -20.85
C ASN A 172 4.83 -17.46 -19.90
N LEU A 173 4.70 -17.26 -18.60
CA LEU A 173 5.30 -18.14 -17.60
C LEU A 173 4.72 -19.56 -17.73
N GLU A 174 5.58 -20.55 -17.95
CA GLU A 174 5.19 -21.95 -18.18
C GLU A 174 4.58 -22.63 -16.95
N ARG A 175 4.93 -22.15 -15.76
CA ARG A 175 4.50 -22.78 -14.50
C ARG A 175 4.07 -21.73 -13.48
N PRO A 176 2.97 -21.97 -12.76
CA PRO A 176 2.59 -21.12 -11.64
C PRO A 176 3.71 -20.97 -10.61
N TYR A 177 3.78 -19.81 -9.99
CA TYR A 177 4.69 -19.54 -8.88
C TYR A 177 3.89 -19.33 -7.59
N GLN A 178 4.15 -20.18 -6.60
CA GLN A 178 3.63 -19.99 -5.25
C GLN A 178 4.51 -18.97 -4.52
N GLY A 179 4.08 -17.72 -4.53
CA GLY A 179 4.76 -16.61 -3.88
C GLY A 179 4.45 -16.49 -2.39
N VAL A 180 5.00 -15.44 -1.79
CA VAL A 180 4.72 -15.04 -0.41
C VAL A 180 3.39 -14.29 -0.34
N VAL A 181 3.14 -13.42 -1.32
CA VAL A 181 1.90 -12.64 -1.40
C VAL A 181 0.75 -13.52 -1.87
N THR A 182 0.92 -14.18 -3.01
CA THR A 182 -0.12 -15.00 -3.65
C THR A 182 0.49 -16.09 -4.53
N THR A 183 -0.37 -16.91 -5.14
CA THR A 183 0.00 -17.82 -6.22
C THR A 183 -0.18 -17.13 -7.57
N TYR A 184 0.91 -16.95 -8.29
CA TYR A 184 0.94 -16.33 -9.61
C TYR A 184 0.81 -17.42 -10.69
N ALA A 185 -0.37 -17.58 -11.25
CA ALA A 185 -0.62 -18.55 -12.33
C ALA A 185 -0.19 -17.98 -13.69
N ALA A 186 -0.68 -16.80 -14.04
CA ALA A 186 -0.32 -16.04 -15.24
C ALA A 186 -0.36 -14.55 -14.88
N PRO A 187 0.68 -14.03 -14.15
CA PRO A 187 0.63 -12.71 -13.56
C PRO A 187 0.68 -11.58 -14.59
N PHE A 188 1.17 -11.86 -15.79
CA PHE A 188 1.33 -10.85 -16.84
C PHE A 188 0.80 -11.36 -18.15
N SER A 189 0.37 -10.44 -19.02
CA SER A 189 -0.03 -10.70 -20.40
C SER A 189 0.49 -9.60 -21.32
N GLY A 190 0.28 -9.72 -22.63
CA GLY A 190 0.68 -8.67 -23.57
C GLY A 190 -0.04 -7.33 -23.41
N SER A 191 -1.19 -7.31 -22.72
CA SER A 191 -2.03 -6.12 -22.49
C SER A 191 -2.17 -5.73 -21.00
N ASP A 192 -1.72 -6.59 -20.09
CA ASP A 192 -1.80 -6.36 -18.65
C ASP A 192 -0.50 -6.80 -17.99
N HIS A 193 0.21 -5.84 -17.40
CA HIS A 193 1.46 -6.05 -16.66
C HIS A 193 1.29 -5.83 -15.16
N ASP A 194 0.05 -5.77 -14.68
CA ASP A 194 -0.25 -5.72 -13.24
C ASP A 194 -0.49 -7.14 -12.70
N ALA A 195 0.39 -7.58 -11.83
CA ALA A 195 0.32 -8.93 -11.25
C ALA A 195 -0.77 -9.08 -10.19
N PHE A 196 -1.45 -8.00 -9.80
CA PHE A 196 -2.46 -7.98 -8.75
C PHE A 196 -3.83 -7.59 -9.30
N SER A 197 -4.84 -8.33 -8.89
CA SER A 197 -6.25 -7.96 -9.09
C SER A 197 -6.84 -7.35 -7.82
N ALA A 198 -7.96 -6.67 -7.95
CA ALA A 198 -8.68 -6.09 -6.81
C ALA A 198 -9.02 -7.13 -5.72
N ASN A 199 -9.23 -8.39 -6.10
CA ASN A 199 -9.52 -9.49 -5.18
C ASN A 199 -8.33 -9.91 -4.31
N MET A 200 -7.13 -9.45 -4.62
CA MET A 200 -5.91 -9.72 -3.85
C MET A 200 -5.59 -8.62 -2.83
N ILE A 201 -6.42 -7.58 -2.77
CA ILE A 201 -6.22 -6.43 -1.90
C ILE A 201 -7.11 -6.56 -0.67
N TRP A 202 -6.48 -6.50 0.50
CA TRP A 202 -7.12 -6.49 1.80
C TRP A 202 -7.21 -5.07 2.34
N LEU A 203 -8.23 -4.78 3.13
CA LEU A 203 -8.25 -3.58 3.95
C LEU A 203 -7.53 -3.91 5.26
N GLY A 204 -6.38 -3.26 5.46
CA GLY A 204 -5.62 -3.30 6.71
C GLY A 204 -6.01 -2.14 7.62
N VAL A 205 -5.86 -2.32 8.92
CA VAL A 205 -6.12 -1.30 9.93
C VAL A 205 -5.03 -1.28 10.98
N TRP A 206 -4.57 -0.09 11.37
CA TRP A 206 -3.69 0.08 12.52
C TRP A 206 -4.46 -0.12 13.83
N ARG A 207 -4.00 -1.04 14.67
CA ARG A 207 -4.51 -1.28 16.03
C ARG A 207 -3.33 -1.51 16.97
N LYS A 208 -3.19 -0.67 17.98
CA LYS A 208 -2.13 -0.79 19.02
C LYS A 208 -0.70 -0.89 18.43
N GLY A 209 -0.45 -0.17 17.33
CA GLY A 209 0.87 -0.17 16.66
C GLY A 209 1.16 -1.37 15.76
N GLU A 210 0.16 -2.19 15.47
CA GLU A 210 0.24 -3.31 14.53
C GLU A 210 -0.83 -3.20 13.45
N ILE A 211 -0.57 -3.80 12.30
CA ILE A 211 -1.53 -3.86 11.18
C ILE A 211 -2.23 -5.21 11.21
N GLY A 212 -3.55 -5.18 11.38
CA GLY A 212 -4.42 -6.34 11.27
C GLY A 212 -5.38 -6.22 10.10
N PHE A 213 -6.13 -7.29 9.85
CA PHE A 213 -7.25 -7.24 8.91
C PHE A 213 -8.37 -6.37 9.49
N TYR A 214 -8.95 -5.54 8.62
CA TYR A 214 -10.20 -4.87 8.94
C TYR A 214 -11.34 -5.81 8.58
N TYR A 215 -12.07 -6.22 9.58
CA TYR A 215 -13.37 -6.88 9.39
C TYR A 215 -14.40 -5.97 10.03
N PRO A 216 -15.47 -5.54 9.31
CA PRO A 216 -16.59 -4.89 9.96
C PRO A 216 -17.11 -5.85 11.04
N GLU A 217 -17.34 -5.34 12.22
CA GLU A 217 -18.08 -6.09 13.26
C GLU A 217 -19.51 -6.27 12.73
N ASP A 218 -19.98 -7.51 12.68
CA ASP A 218 -21.36 -7.84 12.30
C ASP A 218 -22.37 -7.30 13.32
#